data_d13867ea10267e53dcc6fcbbfa72adb4
#
_entry.id   d13867ea10267e53dcc6fcbbfa72adb4
#
_cell.length_a   1.000
_cell.length_b   1.000
_cell.length_c   1.000
_cell.angle_alpha   90.00
_cell.angle_beta   90.00
_cell.angle_gamma   90.00
#
_symmetry.space_group_name_H-M   'P 1'
#
loop_
_entity.id
_entity.type
_entity.pdbx_description
1 polymer ?
#
loop_
_entity_poly.entity_id
_entity_poly.type
_entity_poly.pdbx_seq_one_letter_code
_entity_poly.pdbx_strand_id
1 'polypeptide(L)'
;MDIKKYEVLLAVVDKGSFIKAASELGYTQSGITYMMNSLEKECGFPLLQRSNKGVILTLEGERLLPEIRQLVQLNKRLEQDFSEVKGQIAGKVRIGCFPTIVCAVMPRIMRIFRDKYPQIQLDLVEENSVGVLEEWLESGFIDVAFFSRQPRYEYDWFPVKEDRYVVVMSKESPLTAYDVIKPNQLEGQPFFMYRGSDGIDADVASYFKKNKADLMPTFTSSSDYAVLYMIEENLGIGMIPELLTLHSEEKFPTITTRPLDPPAQREIGLAVNHYDTAVPAVQRFVQTVQKSVSNGTLII
;
A
#
# COMPACT_ATOMS: atom_id res chain seq x y z
N MET A 1 -4.46 -29.84 -15.99
CA MET A 1 -4.72 -28.83 -14.94
C MET A 1 -5.41 -27.64 -15.58
N ASP A 2 -6.47 -27.13 -14.97
CA ASP A 2 -7.28 -26.02 -15.49
C ASP A 2 -6.90 -24.72 -14.75
N ILE A 3 -6.57 -23.66 -15.48
CA ILE A 3 -6.19 -22.36 -14.91
C ILE A 3 -7.24 -21.81 -13.93
N LYS A 4 -8.52 -22.11 -14.18
CA LYS A 4 -9.64 -21.72 -13.32
C LYS A 4 -9.54 -22.28 -11.90
N LYS A 5 -8.98 -23.48 -11.72
CA LYS A 5 -8.75 -24.07 -10.40
C LYS A 5 -7.68 -23.31 -9.62
N TYR A 6 -6.66 -22.80 -10.31
CA TYR A 6 -5.63 -21.95 -9.70
C TYR A 6 -6.19 -20.58 -9.31
N GLU A 7 -7.04 -19.97 -10.13
CA GLU A 7 -7.71 -18.72 -9.76
C GLU A 7 -8.57 -18.90 -8.50
N VAL A 8 -9.30 -20.02 -8.42
CA VAL A 8 -10.10 -20.35 -7.24
C VAL A 8 -9.20 -20.60 -6.01
N LEU A 9 -8.07 -21.30 -6.17
CA LEU A 9 -7.11 -21.49 -5.09
C LEU A 9 -6.61 -20.15 -4.54
N LEU A 10 -6.20 -19.25 -5.43
CA LEU A 10 -5.73 -17.92 -5.03
C LEU A 10 -6.81 -17.14 -4.28
N ALA A 11 -8.05 -17.14 -4.77
CA ALA A 11 -9.15 -16.46 -4.08
C ALA A 11 -9.43 -17.06 -2.69
N VAL A 12 -9.33 -18.38 -2.53
CA VAL A 12 -9.50 -19.06 -1.22
C VAL A 12 -8.37 -18.66 -0.27
N VAL A 13 -7.13 -18.61 -0.73
CA VAL A 13 -5.96 -18.20 0.06
C VAL A 13 -6.07 -16.72 0.47
N ASP A 14 -6.33 -15.84 -0.49
CA ASP A 14 -6.40 -14.39 -0.28
C ASP A 14 -7.54 -14.00 0.71
N LYS A 15 -8.65 -14.76 0.71
CA LYS A 15 -9.79 -14.50 1.62
C LYS A 15 -9.73 -15.33 2.92
N GLY A 16 -8.85 -16.31 3.01
CA GLY A 16 -8.81 -17.26 4.12
C GLY A 16 -10.09 -18.05 4.33
N SER A 17 -10.98 -18.12 3.30
CA SER A 17 -12.33 -18.66 3.45
C SER A 17 -12.95 -19.12 2.12
N PHE A 18 -13.43 -20.37 2.08
CA PHE A 18 -14.19 -20.90 0.94
C PHE A 18 -15.48 -20.11 0.67
N ILE A 19 -16.16 -19.65 1.74
CA ILE A 19 -17.43 -18.91 1.60
C ILE A 19 -17.18 -17.54 0.97
N LYS A 20 -16.16 -16.80 1.46
CA LYS A 20 -15.83 -15.48 0.93
C LYS A 20 -15.34 -15.56 -0.51
N ALA A 21 -14.50 -16.54 -0.82
CA ALA A 21 -14.02 -16.78 -2.19
C ALA A 21 -15.19 -17.16 -3.14
N ALA A 22 -16.12 -17.97 -2.68
CA ALA A 22 -17.33 -18.33 -3.46
C ALA A 22 -18.17 -17.09 -3.79
N SER A 23 -18.41 -16.23 -2.81
CA SER A 23 -19.15 -14.97 -3.01
C SER A 23 -18.47 -14.04 -4.01
N GLU A 24 -17.14 -13.91 -3.93
CA GLU A 24 -16.37 -13.05 -4.84
C GLU A 24 -16.36 -13.56 -6.28
N LEU A 25 -16.21 -14.87 -6.45
CA LEU A 25 -16.11 -15.48 -7.78
C LEU A 25 -17.46 -15.85 -8.40
N GLY A 26 -18.57 -15.62 -7.70
CA GLY A 26 -19.91 -15.97 -8.17
C GLY A 26 -20.19 -17.48 -8.23
N TYR A 27 -19.52 -18.27 -7.37
CA TYR A 27 -19.71 -19.71 -7.23
C TYR A 27 -20.46 -20.06 -5.96
N THR A 28 -20.91 -21.33 -5.88
CA THR A 28 -21.35 -21.90 -4.61
C THR A 28 -20.14 -22.39 -3.80
N GLN A 29 -20.26 -22.42 -2.47
CA GLN A 29 -19.20 -22.99 -1.61
C GLN A 29 -18.89 -24.44 -1.97
N SER A 30 -19.91 -25.25 -2.28
CA SER A 30 -19.74 -26.65 -2.71
C SER A 30 -18.99 -26.75 -4.02
N GLY A 31 -19.23 -25.84 -4.98
CA GLY A 31 -18.51 -25.77 -6.24
C GLY A 31 -17.02 -25.50 -6.05
N ILE A 32 -16.69 -24.49 -5.22
CA ILE A 32 -15.28 -24.18 -4.88
C ILE A 32 -14.61 -25.36 -4.16
N THR A 33 -15.31 -25.97 -3.19
CA THR A 33 -14.78 -27.14 -2.47
C THR A 33 -14.50 -28.31 -3.43
N TYR A 34 -15.39 -28.56 -4.37
CA TYR A 34 -15.19 -29.57 -5.40
C TYR A 34 -13.97 -29.26 -6.28
N MET A 35 -13.81 -28.01 -6.72
CA MET A 35 -12.68 -27.58 -7.55
C MET A 35 -11.35 -27.73 -6.81
N MET A 36 -11.29 -27.38 -5.53
CA MET A 36 -10.08 -27.54 -4.71
C MET A 36 -9.73 -29.01 -4.48
N ASN A 37 -10.70 -29.83 -4.11
CA ASN A 37 -10.48 -31.28 -3.96
C ASN A 37 -10.01 -31.93 -5.28
N SER A 38 -10.56 -31.46 -6.41
CA SER A 38 -10.14 -31.93 -7.74
C SER A 38 -8.69 -31.49 -8.05
N LEU A 39 -8.31 -30.25 -7.73
CA LEU A 39 -6.96 -29.76 -7.90
C LEU A 39 -5.96 -30.54 -7.06
N GLU A 40 -6.24 -30.73 -5.78
CA GLU A 40 -5.37 -31.46 -4.85
C GLU A 40 -5.22 -32.94 -5.27
N LYS A 41 -6.30 -33.55 -5.78
CA LYS A 41 -6.22 -34.89 -6.37
C LYS A 41 -5.34 -34.95 -7.61
N GLU A 42 -5.36 -33.93 -8.46
CA GLU A 42 -4.46 -33.82 -9.63
C GLU A 42 -3.00 -33.60 -9.21
N CYS A 43 -2.76 -32.84 -8.13
CA CYS A 43 -1.42 -32.61 -7.56
C CYS A 43 -0.91 -33.86 -6.82
N GLY A 44 -1.77 -34.67 -6.25
CA GLY A 44 -1.41 -35.85 -5.45
C GLY A 44 -1.11 -35.53 -3.97
N PHE A 45 -1.28 -34.28 -3.55
CA PHE A 45 -1.08 -33.79 -2.18
C PHE A 45 -2.03 -32.61 -1.87
N PRO A 46 -2.31 -32.33 -0.58
CA PRO A 46 -3.13 -31.20 -0.19
C PRO A 46 -2.34 -29.89 -0.36
N LEU A 47 -3.04 -28.85 -0.85
CA LEU A 47 -2.54 -27.48 -0.95
C LEU A 47 -3.07 -26.60 0.18
N LEU A 48 -4.25 -26.95 0.69
CA LEU A 48 -4.98 -26.19 1.71
C LEU A 48 -5.21 -27.05 2.95
N GLN A 49 -5.20 -26.42 4.11
CA GLN A 49 -5.61 -27.03 5.37
C GLN A 49 -6.54 -26.11 6.16
N ARG A 50 -7.42 -26.69 6.94
CA ARG A 50 -8.30 -25.94 7.84
C ARG A 50 -7.58 -25.63 9.14
N SER A 51 -7.71 -24.40 9.62
CA SER A 51 -7.21 -23.94 10.90
C SER A 51 -8.33 -23.27 11.70
N ASN A 52 -8.08 -23.00 12.99
CA ASN A 52 -9.01 -22.22 13.83
C ASN A 52 -9.19 -20.77 13.33
N LYS A 53 -8.31 -20.30 12.45
CA LYS A 53 -8.33 -18.97 11.83
C LYS A 53 -8.95 -18.96 10.42
N GLY A 54 -9.39 -20.13 9.93
CA GLY A 54 -9.93 -20.28 8.57
C GLY A 54 -9.14 -21.28 7.73
N VAL A 55 -8.98 -20.97 6.45
CA VAL A 55 -8.23 -21.79 5.49
C VAL A 55 -6.83 -21.19 5.35
N ILE A 56 -5.81 -22.04 5.46
CA ILE A 56 -4.41 -21.69 5.29
C ILE A 56 -3.76 -22.68 4.30
N LEU A 57 -2.60 -22.32 3.76
CA LEU A 57 -1.81 -23.21 2.92
C LEU A 57 -1.15 -24.33 3.73
N THR A 58 -0.87 -25.44 3.07
CA THR A 58 0.10 -26.43 3.52
C THR A 58 1.51 -25.96 3.16
N LEU A 59 2.55 -26.65 3.64
CA LEU A 59 3.95 -26.36 3.28
C LEU A 59 4.18 -26.48 1.76
N GLU A 60 3.55 -27.49 1.14
CA GLU A 60 3.56 -27.69 -0.31
C GLU A 60 2.84 -26.56 -1.03
N GLY A 61 1.70 -26.12 -0.48
CA GLY A 61 0.94 -24.97 -0.99
C GLY A 61 1.73 -23.67 -0.94
N GLU A 62 2.39 -23.37 0.18
CA GLU A 62 3.25 -22.19 0.33
C GLU A 62 4.40 -22.20 -0.69
N ARG A 63 5.04 -23.36 -0.87
CA ARG A 63 6.13 -23.49 -1.84
C ARG A 63 5.70 -23.24 -3.27
N LEU A 64 4.50 -23.66 -3.65
CA LEU A 64 4.01 -23.58 -5.05
C LEU A 64 3.20 -22.30 -5.32
N LEU A 65 2.82 -21.54 -4.30
CA LEU A 65 2.00 -20.35 -4.45
C LEU A 65 2.60 -19.31 -5.40
N PRO A 66 3.91 -18.98 -5.33
CA PRO A 66 4.52 -17.99 -6.23
C PRO A 66 4.37 -18.38 -7.70
N GLU A 67 4.67 -19.63 -8.07
CA GLU A 67 4.57 -20.11 -9.44
C GLU A 67 3.11 -20.15 -9.93
N ILE A 68 2.18 -20.53 -9.05
CA ILE A 68 0.75 -20.51 -9.37
C ILE A 68 0.28 -19.08 -9.62
N ARG A 69 0.71 -18.10 -8.81
CA ARG A 69 0.39 -16.69 -9.04
C ARG A 69 0.96 -16.19 -10.38
N GLN A 70 2.20 -16.50 -10.67
CA GLN A 70 2.83 -16.13 -11.94
C GLN A 70 2.09 -16.73 -13.16
N LEU A 71 1.67 -18.00 -13.08
CA LEU A 71 0.91 -18.64 -14.13
C LEU A 71 -0.45 -17.95 -14.36
N VAL A 72 -1.17 -17.62 -13.29
CA VAL A 72 -2.45 -16.91 -13.37
C VAL A 72 -2.26 -15.50 -13.91
N GLN A 73 -1.19 -14.80 -13.50
CA GLN A 73 -0.87 -13.47 -14.03
C GLN A 73 -0.53 -13.52 -15.53
N LEU A 74 0.24 -14.51 -15.97
CA LEU A 74 0.57 -14.70 -17.39
C LEU A 74 -0.70 -14.97 -18.22
N ASN A 75 -1.63 -15.78 -17.71
CA ASN A 75 -2.92 -16.01 -18.35
C ASN A 75 -3.74 -14.72 -18.48
N LYS A 76 -3.84 -13.94 -17.39
CA LYS A 76 -4.53 -12.64 -17.40
C LYS A 76 -3.90 -11.67 -18.40
N ARG A 77 -2.57 -11.65 -18.51
CA ARG A 77 -1.86 -10.84 -19.50
C ARG A 77 -2.28 -11.23 -20.93
N LEU A 78 -2.25 -12.53 -21.23
CA LEU A 78 -2.63 -13.02 -22.55
C LEU A 78 -4.09 -12.67 -22.89
N GLU A 79 -5.02 -12.76 -21.94
CA GLU A 79 -6.41 -12.35 -22.11
C GLU A 79 -6.55 -10.84 -22.38
N GLN A 80 -5.75 -10.01 -21.71
CA GLN A 80 -5.71 -8.57 -21.96
C GLN A 80 -5.08 -8.24 -23.31
N ASP A 81 -4.00 -8.92 -23.69
CA ASP A 81 -3.39 -8.77 -25.02
C ASP A 81 -4.39 -9.10 -26.13
N PHE A 82 -5.18 -10.18 -25.99
CA PHE A 82 -6.28 -10.49 -26.91
C PHE A 82 -7.33 -9.39 -26.97
N SER A 83 -7.65 -8.78 -25.83
CA SER A 83 -8.61 -7.67 -25.79
C SER A 83 -8.06 -6.42 -26.48
N GLU A 84 -6.78 -6.10 -26.28
CA GLU A 84 -6.11 -4.98 -26.98
C GLU A 84 -6.08 -5.19 -28.51
N VAL A 85 -5.76 -6.37 -28.97
CA VAL A 85 -5.80 -6.70 -30.43
C VAL A 85 -7.20 -6.47 -31.00
N LYS A 86 -8.26 -6.68 -30.19
CA LYS A 86 -9.65 -6.37 -30.57
C LYS A 86 -10.03 -4.89 -30.37
N GLY A 87 -9.09 -4.03 -29.96
CA GLY A 87 -9.35 -2.62 -29.68
C GLY A 87 -10.09 -2.35 -28.37
N GLN A 88 -10.20 -3.34 -27.49
CA GLN A 88 -10.85 -3.21 -26.20
C GLN A 88 -9.78 -3.12 -25.10
N ILE A 89 -9.71 -1.98 -24.41
CA ILE A 89 -8.77 -1.75 -23.32
C ILE A 89 -9.55 -1.96 -22.02
N ALA A 90 -9.60 -3.19 -21.53
CA ALA A 90 -10.27 -3.57 -20.30
C ALA A 90 -9.33 -4.36 -19.38
N GLY A 91 -9.63 -4.38 -18.10
CA GLY A 91 -8.84 -5.15 -17.13
C GLY A 91 -9.08 -4.70 -15.70
N LYS A 92 -8.24 -5.21 -14.80
CA LYS A 92 -8.25 -4.82 -13.39
C LYS A 92 -6.81 -4.58 -12.96
N VAL A 93 -6.58 -3.54 -12.15
CA VAL A 93 -5.30 -3.26 -11.49
C VAL A 93 -5.55 -3.21 -9.99
N ARG A 94 -4.91 -4.09 -9.24
CA ARG A 94 -4.94 -4.08 -7.78
C ARG A 94 -3.73 -3.32 -7.26
N ILE A 95 -3.99 -2.27 -6.47
CA ILE A 95 -2.98 -1.32 -6.00
C ILE A 95 -2.95 -1.39 -4.47
N GLY A 96 -1.81 -1.81 -3.93
CA GLY A 96 -1.53 -1.70 -2.49
C GLY A 96 -0.91 -0.34 -2.20
N CYS A 97 -1.38 0.38 -1.19
CA CYS A 97 -0.81 1.68 -0.89
C CYS A 97 -1.00 2.12 0.57
N PHE A 98 -0.15 3.04 0.99
CA PHE A 98 -0.30 3.69 2.28
C PHE A 98 -1.58 4.50 2.37
N PRO A 99 -2.28 4.52 3.53
CA PRO A 99 -3.47 5.33 3.76
C PRO A 99 -3.28 6.81 3.43
N THR A 100 -2.10 7.38 3.74
CA THR A 100 -1.76 8.77 3.38
C THR A 100 -1.83 9.02 1.88
N ILE A 101 -1.36 8.06 1.07
CA ILE A 101 -1.38 8.14 -0.39
C ILE A 101 -2.81 7.95 -0.91
N VAL A 102 -3.57 7.01 -0.31
CA VAL A 102 -4.98 6.80 -0.65
C VAL A 102 -5.78 8.08 -0.50
N CYS A 103 -5.57 8.81 0.60
CA CYS A 103 -6.31 10.05 0.86
C CYS A 103 -5.83 11.24 0.02
N ALA A 104 -4.50 11.42 -0.10
CA ALA A 104 -3.94 12.64 -0.68
C ALA A 104 -3.76 12.59 -2.21
N VAL A 105 -3.46 11.40 -2.75
CA VAL A 105 -2.98 11.25 -4.13
C VAL A 105 -3.96 10.45 -5.01
N MET A 106 -4.42 9.31 -4.52
CA MET A 106 -5.19 8.35 -5.31
C MET A 106 -6.50 8.92 -5.88
N PRO A 107 -7.30 9.76 -5.19
CA PRO A 107 -8.56 10.26 -5.75
C PRO A 107 -8.36 11.00 -7.08
N ARG A 108 -7.27 11.78 -7.18
CA ARG A 108 -6.94 12.51 -8.40
C ARG A 108 -6.44 11.61 -9.51
N ILE A 109 -5.57 10.66 -9.18
CA ILE A 109 -5.10 9.63 -10.13
C ILE A 109 -6.28 8.84 -10.68
N MET A 110 -7.15 8.34 -9.80
CA MET A 110 -8.31 7.54 -10.19
C MET A 110 -9.24 8.31 -11.14
N ARG A 111 -9.48 9.60 -10.88
CA ARG A 111 -10.27 10.44 -11.79
C ARG A 111 -9.63 10.51 -13.17
N ILE A 112 -8.33 10.88 -13.25
CA ILE A 112 -7.59 10.99 -14.52
C ILE A 112 -7.59 9.67 -15.28
N PHE A 113 -7.38 8.57 -14.54
CA PHE A 113 -7.29 7.25 -15.13
C PHE A 113 -8.64 6.74 -15.64
N ARG A 114 -9.71 6.90 -14.86
CA ARG A 114 -11.08 6.54 -15.24
C ARG A 114 -11.55 7.27 -16.49
N ASP A 115 -11.26 8.57 -16.57
CA ASP A 115 -11.66 9.37 -17.73
C ASP A 115 -10.99 8.89 -19.03
N LYS A 116 -9.79 8.31 -18.92
CA LYS A 116 -9.02 7.80 -20.06
C LYS A 116 -9.26 6.33 -20.35
N TYR A 117 -9.46 5.50 -19.31
CA TYR A 117 -9.61 4.05 -19.40
C TYR A 117 -10.82 3.55 -18.58
N PRO A 118 -12.05 3.90 -19.00
CA PRO A 118 -13.26 3.64 -18.20
C PRO A 118 -13.57 2.14 -17.99
N GLN A 119 -12.97 1.26 -18.79
CA GLN A 119 -13.17 -0.19 -18.70
C GLN A 119 -12.08 -0.90 -17.85
N ILE A 120 -11.10 -0.16 -17.32
CA ILE A 120 -10.12 -0.71 -16.39
C ILE A 120 -10.58 -0.41 -14.96
N GLN A 121 -10.84 -1.46 -14.20
CA GLN A 121 -11.17 -1.36 -12.78
C GLN A 121 -9.90 -1.15 -11.95
N LEU A 122 -9.93 -0.18 -11.04
CA LEU A 122 -8.91 -0.02 -9.99
C LEU A 122 -9.43 -0.57 -8.67
N ASP A 123 -8.67 -1.44 -8.03
CA ASP A 123 -8.95 -2.06 -6.74
C ASP A 123 -7.86 -1.62 -5.75
N LEU A 124 -8.24 -0.85 -4.72
CA LEU A 124 -7.30 -0.34 -3.72
C LEU A 124 -7.30 -1.21 -2.47
N VAL A 125 -6.10 -1.54 -1.99
CA VAL A 125 -5.87 -2.23 -0.74
C VAL A 125 -4.93 -1.37 0.11
N GLU A 126 -5.38 -1.03 1.32
CA GLU A 126 -4.61 -0.20 2.22
C GLU A 126 -3.75 -1.04 3.16
N GLU A 127 -2.48 -0.66 3.32
CA GLU A 127 -1.56 -1.28 4.26
C GLU A 127 -0.52 -0.24 4.72
N ASN A 128 -0.18 -0.26 6.02
CA ASN A 128 0.82 0.64 6.61
C ASN A 128 2.24 0.05 6.59
N SER A 129 2.37 -1.27 6.54
CA SER A 129 3.66 -1.95 6.53
C SER A 129 4.23 -2.02 5.12
N VAL A 130 5.44 -1.51 4.95
CA VAL A 130 6.21 -1.65 3.70
C VAL A 130 6.47 -3.12 3.41
N GLY A 131 6.91 -3.88 4.41
CA GLY A 131 7.24 -5.30 4.24
C GLY A 131 6.05 -6.12 3.74
N VAL A 132 4.83 -5.83 4.24
CA VAL A 132 3.61 -6.48 3.77
C VAL A 132 3.28 -6.09 2.32
N LEU A 133 3.42 -4.79 1.97
CA LEU A 133 3.22 -4.33 0.59
C LEU A 133 4.21 -4.96 -0.39
N GLU A 134 5.48 -5.10 0.02
CA GLU A 134 6.51 -5.77 -0.77
C GLU A 134 6.21 -7.27 -0.94
N GLU A 135 5.82 -7.96 0.13
CA GLU A 135 5.38 -9.36 0.07
C GLU A 135 4.17 -9.54 -0.86
N TRP A 136 3.19 -8.63 -0.77
CA TRP A 136 2.02 -8.65 -1.65
C TRP A 136 2.40 -8.41 -3.12
N LEU A 137 3.35 -7.53 -3.38
CA LEU A 137 3.85 -7.28 -4.72
C LEU A 137 4.61 -8.49 -5.26
N GLU A 138 5.54 -9.04 -4.49
CA GLU A 138 6.34 -10.21 -4.84
C GLU A 138 5.45 -11.43 -5.11
N SER A 139 4.47 -11.68 -4.23
CA SER A 139 3.52 -12.77 -4.39
C SER A 139 2.51 -12.56 -5.52
N GLY A 140 2.40 -11.35 -6.09
CA GLY A 140 1.38 -11.00 -7.08
C GLY A 140 -0.05 -10.88 -6.51
N PHE A 141 -0.18 -10.70 -5.19
CA PHE A 141 -1.46 -10.34 -4.58
C PHE A 141 -1.91 -8.95 -5.00
N ILE A 142 -0.98 -8.00 -5.14
CA ILE A 142 -1.16 -6.70 -5.78
C ILE A 142 -0.33 -6.60 -7.06
N ASP A 143 -0.77 -5.79 -8.01
CA ASP A 143 -0.09 -5.55 -9.28
C ASP A 143 0.87 -4.35 -9.19
N VAL A 144 0.54 -3.38 -8.35
CA VAL A 144 1.29 -2.14 -8.11
C VAL A 144 1.30 -1.88 -6.62
N ALA A 145 2.46 -1.53 -6.07
CA ALA A 145 2.55 -0.96 -4.74
C ALA A 145 2.83 0.55 -4.84
N PHE A 146 2.20 1.37 -3.97
CA PHE A 146 2.43 2.80 -3.91
C PHE A 146 2.78 3.20 -2.47
N PHE A 147 4.06 3.38 -2.22
CA PHE A 147 4.63 3.56 -0.89
C PHE A 147 5.95 4.35 -0.91
N SER A 148 6.67 4.44 0.21
CA SER A 148 7.99 5.05 0.28
C SER A 148 9.09 4.05 -0.12
N ARG A 149 10.00 4.49 -0.98
CA ARG A 149 11.11 3.66 -1.48
C ARG A 149 11.93 3.06 -0.36
N GLN A 150 12.20 1.76 -0.48
CA GLN A 150 13.07 1.03 0.43
C GLN A 150 14.24 0.42 -0.34
N PRO A 151 15.44 0.31 0.27
CA PRO A 151 16.65 -0.17 -0.41
C PRO A 151 16.74 -1.70 -0.54
N ARG A 152 15.71 -2.46 -0.13
CA ARG A 152 15.83 -3.90 0.14
C ARG A 152 15.41 -4.82 -0.98
N TYR A 153 14.60 -4.38 -1.98
CA TYR A 153 13.97 -5.26 -2.96
C TYR A 153 14.23 -4.80 -4.39
N GLU A 154 14.34 -5.77 -5.30
CA GLU A 154 14.45 -5.56 -6.73
C GLU A 154 13.04 -5.51 -7.34
N TYR A 155 12.52 -4.32 -7.51
CA TYR A 155 11.31 -4.01 -8.26
C TYR A 155 11.56 -2.80 -9.17
N ASP A 156 10.79 -2.69 -10.23
CA ASP A 156 10.83 -1.50 -11.08
C ASP A 156 10.17 -0.33 -10.35
N TRP A 157 10.95 0.74 -10.14
CA TRP A 157 10.55 1.89 -9.37
C TRP A 157 10.25 3.10 -10.24
N PHE A 158 9.10 3.72 -9.99
CA PHE A 158 8.63 4.92 -10.70
C PHE A 158 8.38 6.03 -9.67
N PRO A 159 9.33 6.98 -9.51
CA PRO A 159 9.21 8.06 -8.53
C PRO A 159 8.02 8.97 -8.86
N VAL A 160 7.34 9.44 -7.82
CA VAL A 160 6.18 10.33 -7.93
C VAL A 160 6.45 11.64 -7.22
N LYS A 161 6.95 11.62 -5.98
CA LYS A 161 7.19 12.83 -5.19
C LYS A 161 8.19 12.57 -4.06
N GLU A 162 8.97 13.59 -3.74
CA GLU A 162 9.62 13.71 -2.43
C GLU A 162 8.63 14.29 -1.43
N ASP A 163 8.37 13.58 -0.35
CA ASP A 163 7.44 13.94 0.71
C ASP A 163 8.22 14.23 1.99
N ARG A 164 8.16 15.47 2.46
CA ARG A 164 8.89 15.92 3.65
C ARG A 164 8.21 15.44 4.91
N TYR A 165 8.98 15.29 5.96
CA TYR A 165 8.44 15.16 7.31
C TYR A 165 8.36 16.52 7.97
N VAL A 166 7.27 16.75 8.70
CA VAL A 166 7.03 17.95 9.49
C VAL A 166 6.68 17.55 10.93
N VAL A 167 6.98 18.45 11.87
CA VAL A 167 6.45 18.32 13.23
C VAL A 167 5.06 18.90 13.26
N VAL A 168 4.09 18.11 13.72
CA VAL A 168 2.71 18.56 13.94
C VAL A 168 2.47 18.71 15.43
N MET A 169 1.80 19.81 15.81
CA MET A 169 1.52 20.17 17.20
C MET A 169 0.27 21.01 17.30
N SER A 170 -0.31 21.11 18.51
CA SER A 170 -1.34 22.11 18.80
C SER A 170 -0.77 23.52 18.66
N LYS A 171 -1.59 24.48 18.25
CA LYS A 171 -1.23 25.91 18.23
C LYS A 171 -0.93 26.46 19.63
N GLU A 172 -1.34 25.77 20.68
CA GLU A 172 -1.03 26.10 22.07
C GLU A 172 0.34 25.58 22.52
N SER A 173 1.01 24.76 21.73
CA SER A 173 2.33 24.21 22.07
C SER A 173 3.38 25.31 22.13
N PRO A 174 4.26 25.32 23.16
CA PRO A 174 5.36 26.28 23.24
C PRO A 174 6.33 26.16 22.06
N LEU A 175 6.36 25.04 21.35
CA LEU A 175 7.20 24.85 20.16
C LEU A 175 6.75 25.71 18.98
N THR A 176 5.55 26.29 19.00
CA THR A 176 5.08 27.23 17.97
C THR A 176 5.91 28.52 17.89
N ALA A 177 6.66 28.83 18.96
CA ALA A 177 7.58 29.96 18.98
C ALA A 177 8.80 29.80 18.03
N TYR A 178 9.01 28.58 17.52
CA TYR A 178 10.11 28.31 16.58
C TYR A 178 9.54 28.20 15.16
N ASP A 179 10.24 28.81 14.20
CA ASP A 179 9.90 28.67 12.76
C ASP A 179 10.36 27.31 12.21
N VAL A 180 11.40 26.72 12.79
CA VAL A 180 12.00 25.44 12.43
C VAL A 180 12.33 24.67 13.69
N ILE A 181 12.06 23.38 13.72
CA ILE A 181 12.24 22.51 14.89
C ILE A 181 13.52 21.68 14.72
N LYS A 182 14.37 21.72 15.75
CA LYS A 182 15.54 20.84 15.86
C LYS A 182 15.19 19.58 16.67
N PRO A 183 15.82 18.43 16.39
CA PRO A 183 15.53 17.17 17.07
C PRO A 183 15.60 17.24 18.60
N ASN A 184 16.58 17.96 19.16
CA ASN A 184 16.74 18.13 20.60
C ASN A 184 15.61 18.93 21.28
N GLN A 185 14.85 19.72 20.52
CA GLN A 185 13.70 20.46 21.05
C GLN A 185 12.47 19.57 21.24
N LEU A 186 12.48 18.36 20.66
CA LEU A 186 11.44 17.36 20.79
C LEU A 186 11.68 16.41 21.97
N GLU A 187 12.87 16.43 22.55
CA GLU A 187 13.20 15.61 23.71
C GLU A 187 12.34 15.99 24.93
N GLY A 188 11.83 14.98 25.61
CA GLY A 188 10.98 15.16 26.77
C GLY A 188 9.55 15.64 26.50
N GLN A 189 9.20 15.90 25.24
CA GLN A 189 7.82 16.17 24.85
C GLN A 189 7.00 14.87 24.78
N PRO A 190 5.70 14.88 25.13
CA PRO A 190 4.80 13.79 24.81
C PRO A 190 4.77 13.58 23.30
N PHE A 191 5.22 12.42 22.82
CA PHE A 191 5.42 12.17 21.40
C PHE A 191 4.59 10.99 20.91
N PHE A 192 3.92 11.18 19.79
CA PHE A 192 3.16 10.14 19.09
C PHE A 192 4.06 9.43 18.08
N MET A 193 4.08 8.10 18.17
CA MET A 193 4.69 7.22 17.16
C MET A 193 3.61 6.36 16.52
N TYR A 194 3.84 5.98 15.27
CA TYR A 194 3.03 4.95 14.65
C TYR A 194 3.43 3.57 15.20
N ARG A 195 2.50 2.64 15.18
CA ARG A 195 2.77 1.27 15.61
C ARG A 195 3.22 0.45 14.41
N GLY A 196 4.51 0.26 14.27
CA GLY A 196 5.11 -0.56 13.22
C GLY A 196 6.62 -0.70 13.42
N SER A 197 7.26 -1.50 12.60
CA SER A 197 8.71 -1.68 12.56
C SER A 197 9.34 -1.15 11.26
N ASP A 198 8.52 -0.68 10.36
CA ASP A 198 8.90 -0.20 9.03
C ASP A 198 8.08 1.04 8.62
N GLY A 199 8.35 1.58 7.45
CA GLY A 199 7.67 2.78 6.96
C GLY A 199 7.92 4.01 7.81
N ILE A 200 6.86 4.72 8.20
CA ILE A 200 6.96 6.00 8.94
C ILE A 200 7.72 5.83 10.25
N ASP A 201 7.48 4.77 11.00
CA ASP A 201 8.15 4.54 12.29
C ASP A 201 9.67 4.35 12.12
N ALA A 202 10.07 3.57 11.11
CA ALA A 202 11.48 3.36 10.80
C ALA A 202 12.16 4.65 10.36
N ASP A 203 11.48 5.47 9.54
CA ASP A 203 11.99 6.76 9.08
C ASP A 203 12.18 7.73 10.27
N VAL A 204 11.17 7.84 11.15
CA VAL A 204 11.21 8.67 12.35
C VAL A 204 12.32 8.21 13.30
N ALA A 205 12.37 6.91 13.63
CA ALA A 205 13.41 6.37 14.51
C ALA A 205 14.81 6.57 13.93
N SER A 206 14.97 6.37 12.61
CA SER A 206 16.24 6.59 11.91
C SER A 206 16.67 8.05 11.97
N TYR A 207 15.73 9.01 11.78
CA TYR A 207 15.98 10.42 11.86
C TYR A 207 16.53 10.84 13.25
N PHE A 208 15.84 10.42 14.33
CA PHE A 208 16.29 10.75 15.69
C PHE A 208 17.63 10.10 16.02
N LYS A 209 17.84 8.84 15.66
CA LYS A 209 19.11 8.14 15.85
C LYS A 209 20.27 8.86 15.13
N LYS A 210 20.06 9.26 13.87
CA LYS A 210 21.06 9.98 13.07
C LYS A 210 21.44 11.34 13.70
N ASN A 211 20.48 12.03 14.29
CA ASN A 211 20.64 13.33 14.89
C ASN A 211 20.99 13.27 16.39
N LYS A 212 21.24 12.06 16.93
CA LYS A 212 21.63 11.83 18.34
C LYS A 212 20.65 12.45 19.34
N ALA A 213 19.38 12.49 19.01
CA ALA A 213 18.32 12.94 19.89
C ALA A 213 17.60 11.72 20.47
N ASP A 214 17.27 11.77 21.76
CA ASP A 214 16.56 10.71 22.45
C ASP A 214 15.06 10.99 22.44
N LEU A 215 14.32 10.13 21.77
CA LEU A 215 12.88 10.22 21.67
C LEU A 215 12.23 9.06 22.38
N MET A 216 11.43 9.36 23.40
CA MET A 216 10.62 8.36 24.09
C MET A 216 9.15 8.51 23.67
N PRO A 217 8.60 7.55 22.88
CA PRO A 217 7.19 7.57 22.53
C PRO A 217 6.31 7.48 23.77
N THR A 218 5.43 8.45 23.94
CA THR A 218 4.43 8.43 25.02
C THR A 218 3.17 7.67 24.58
N PHE A 219 2.85 7.75 23.28
CA PHE A 219 1.67 7.13 22.71
C PHE A 219 2.01 6.45 21.39
N THR A 220 1.29 5.36 21.07
CA THR A 220 1.39 4.68 19.77
C THR A 220 0.01 4.47 19.17
N SER A 221 -0.12 4.70 17.86
CA SER A 221 -1.35 4.44 17.10
C SER A 221 -1.01 3.93 15.71
N SER A 222 -1.89 3.12 15.11
CA SER A 222 -1.81 2.71 13.71
C SER A 222 -2.66 3.59 12.77
N SER A 223 -3.32 4.63 13.31
CA SER A 223 -4.20 5.50 12.55
C SER A 223 -3.66 6.92 12.50
N ASP A 224 -3.41 7.41 11.29
CA ASP A 224 -2.96 8.77 11.01
C ASP A 224 -3.91 9.82 11.61
N TYR A 225 -5.20 9.66 11.37
CA TYR A 225 -6.22 10.59 11.87
C TYR A 225 -6.36 10.56 13.38
N ALA A 226 -6.23 9.39 14.02
CA ALA A 226 -6.27 9.32 15.48
C ALA A 226 -5.14 10.13 16.12
N VAL A 227 -3.93 10.10 15.51
CA VAL A 227 -2.79 10.91 15.95
C VAL A 227 -3.13 12.40 15.82
N LEU A 228 -3.69 12.84 14.69
CA LEU A 228 -4.05 14.25 14.49
C LEU A 228 -5.12 14.73 15.48
N TYR A 229 -6.17 13.94 15.75
CA TYR A 229 -7.19 14.27 16.77
C TYR A 229 -6.61 14.37 18.18
N MET A 230 -5.68 13.47 18.54
CA MET A 230 -5.02 13.55 19.85
C MET A 230 -4.10 14.78 19.97
N ILE A 231 -3.44 15.19 18.89
CA ILE A 231 -2.63 16.42 18.84
C ILE A 231 -3.53 17.66 18.94
N GLU A 232 -4.72 17.62 18.32
CA GLU A 232 -5.72 18.71 18.44
C GLU A 232 -6.13 18.96 19.88
N GLU A 233 -6.25 17.91 20.70
CA GLU A 233 -6.49 17.97 22.14
C GLU A 233 -5.24 18.32 22.97
N ASN A 234 -4.15 18.73 22.32
CA ASN A 234 -2.86 19.09 22.95
C ASN A 234 -2.26 18.00 23.83
N LEU A 235 -2.49 16.71 23.47
CA LEU A 235 -1.96 15.57 24.22
C LEU A 235 -0.49 15.29 23.91
N GLY A 236 0.08 15.90 22.87
CA GLY A 236 1.46 15.73 22.46
C GLY A 236 1.73 16.25 21.06
N ILE A 237 2.87 15.84 20.52
CA ILE A 237 3.37 16.22 19.20
C ILE A 237 3.68 14.97 18.38
N GLY A 238 3.82 15.13 17.06
CA GLY A 238 4.21 14.04 16.18
C GLY A 238 5.11 14.51 15.04
N MET A 239 5.87 13.58 14.47
CA MET A 239 6.59 13.78 13.22
C MET A 239 5.87 12.95 12.14
N ILE A 240 5.29 13.63 11.16
CA ILE A 240 4.43 13.04 10.15
C ILE A 240 4.83 13.48 8.74
N PRO A 241 4.49 12.69 7.71
CA PRO A 241 4.63 13.14 6.33
C PRO A 241 3.77 14.36 6.03
N GLU A 242 4.31 15.32 5.29
CA GLU A 242 3.61 16.56 4.90
C GLU A 242 2.33 16.27 4.10
N LEU A 243 2.31 15.19 3.31
CA LEU A 243 1.12 14.73 2.60
C LEU A 243 -0.10 14.52 3.50
N LEU A 244 0.11 14.12 4.76
CA LEU A 244 -0.98 13.93 5.71
C LEU A 244 -1.60 15.25 6.16
N THR A 245 -0.86 16.36 6.02
CA THR A 245 -1.31 17.70 6.42
C THR A 245 -2.05 18.44 5.30
N LEU A 246 -2.11 17.85 4.08
CA LEU A 246 -2.86 18.45 2.99
C LEU A 246 -4.34 18.58 3.38
N HIS A 247 -4.88 19.80 3.30
CA HIS A 247 -6.23 20.15 3.74
C HIS A 247 -6.49 19.96 5.25
N SER A 248 -5.42 19.85 6.07
CA SER A 248 -5.58 19.72 7.52
C SER A 248 -6.04 21.01 8.19
N GLU A 249 -5.71 22.19 7.65
CA GLU A 249 -6.09 23.49 8.22
C GLU A 249 -7.60 23.68 8.33
N GLU A 250 -8.36 23.16 7.37
CA GLU A 250 -9.83 23.20 7.41
C GLU A 250 -10.41 22.19 8.40
N LYS A 251 -9.76 21.04 8.53
CA LYS A 251 -10.24 19.89 9.30
C LYS A 251 -9.78 19.91 10.75
N PHE A 252 -8.61 20.48 11.00
CA PHE A 252 -7.95 20.59 12.30
C PHE A 252 -7.47 22.03 12.53
N PRO A 253 -8.35 22.98 12.79
CA PRO A 253 -8.00 24.41 12.84
C PRO A 253 -7.10 24.78 14.02
N THR A 254 -6.98 23.90 15.00
CA THR A 254 -6.18 24.13 16.23
C THR A 254 -4.77 23.53 16.15
N ILE A 255 -4.44 22.77 15.10
CA ILE A 255 -3.08 22.28 14.89
C ILE A 255 -2.26 23.18 13.96
N THR A 256 -0.96 23.03 14.02
CA THR A 256 0.00 23.68 13.14
C THR A 256 1.19 22.76 12.87
N THR A 257 1.93 23.04 11.82
CA THR A 257 3.15 22.30 11.48
C THR A 257 4.37 23.19 11.47
N ARG A 258 5.55 22.58 11.68
CA ARG A 258 6.85 23.22 11.52
C ARG A 258 7.81 22.29 10.79
N PRO A 259 8.64 22.82 9.89
CA PRO A 259 9.68 22.04 9.25
C PRO A 259 10.77 21.62 10.26
N LEU A 260 11.50 20.57 9.92
CA LEU A 260 12.63 20.05 10.68
C LEU A 260 13.97 20.61 10.15
N ASP A 261 14.93 20.80 11.06
CA ASP A 261 16.31 21.10 10.75
C ASP A 261 17.26 20.17 11.55
N PRO A 262 18.00 19.28 10.89
CA PRO A 262 18.06 19.06 9.43
C PRO A 262 16.74 18.48 8.86
N PRO A 263 16.44 18.72 7.58
CA PRO A 263 15.22 18.22 6.97
C PRO A 263 15.21 16.69 6.91
N ALA A 264 14.02 16.12 7.05
CA ALA A 264 13.75 14.72 6.80
C ALA A 264 12.77 14.58 5.63
N GLN A 265 12.96 13.60 4.78
CA GLN A 265 12.09 13.34 3.63
C GLN A 265 12.13 11.87 3.23
N ARG A 266 11.08 11.45 2.54
CA ARG A 266 10.96 10.13 1.89
C ARG A 266 10.65 10.31 0.42
N GLU A 267 11.11 9.41 -0.43
CA GLU A 267 10.68 9.33 -1.82
C GLU A 267 9.47 8.39 -1.90
N ILE A 268 8.34 8.87 -2.39
CA ILE A 268 7.17 8.05 -2.67
C ILE A 268 7.05 7.78 -4.17
N GLY A 269 6.62 6.58 -4.53
CA GLY A 269 6.49 6.18 -5.92
C GLY A 269 5.77 4.86 -6.08
N LEU A 270 5.63 4.46 -7.34
CA LEU A 270 5.05 3.18 -7.71
C LEU A 270 6.15 2.13 -7.83
N ALA A 271 5.90 0.95 -7.26
CA ALA A 271 6.68 -0.25 -7.47
C ALA A 271 5.88 -1.28 -8.26
N VAL A 272 6.53 -1.91 -9.21
CA VAL A 272 5.98 -3.02 -10.02
C VAL A 272 7.04 -4.11 -10.07
N ASN A 273 6.66 -5.35 -9.88
CA ASN A 273 7.64 -6.45 -9.80
C ASN A 273 8.44 -6.61 -11.10
N HIS A 274 7.76 -6.62 -12.25
CA HIS A 274 8.38 -6.69 -13.59
C HIS A 274 7.53 -5.88 -14.56
N TYR A 275 7.86 -4.61 -14.74
CA TYR A 275 7.06 -3.68 -15.54
C TYR A 275 6.95 -4.08 -17.02
N ASP A 276 8.06 -4.51 -17.63
CA ASP A 276 8.09 -4.89 -19.05
C ASP A 276 7.17 -6.09 -19.36
N THR A 277 6.96 -6.94 -18.37
CA THR A 277 6.10 -8.13 -18.49
C THR A 277 4.75 -7.96 -17.79
N ALA A 278 4.50 -6.81 -17.17
CA ALA A 278 3.22 -6.52 -16.52
C ALA A 278 2.06 -6.49 -17.53
N VAL A 279 0.87 -6.79 -17.04
CA VAL A 279 -0.34 -6.75 -17.87
C VAL A 279 -0.58 -5.33 -18.42
N PRO A 280 -1.13 -5.18 -19.64
CA PRO A 280 -1.33 -3.87 -20.28
C PRO A 280 -2.02 -2.84 -19.41
N ALA A 281 -3.00 -3.23 -18.59
CA ALA A 281 -3.69 -2.33 -17.68
C ALA A 281 -2.75 -1.71 -16.64
N VAL A 282 -1.79 -2.47 -16.09
CA VAL A 282 -0.77 -2.02 -15.14
C VAL A 282 0.18 -1.03 -15.82
N GLN A 283 0.68 -1.35 -17.01
CA GLN A 283 1.55 -0.46 -17.77
C GLN A 283 0.87 0.88 -18.07
N ARG A 284 -0.42 0.86 -18.45
CA ARG A 284 -1.21 2.09 -18.67
C ARG A 284 -1.42 2.89 -17.39
N PHE A 285 -1.62 2.22 -16.27
CA PHE A 285 -1.74 2.89 -14.97
C PHE A 285 -0.44 3.63 -14.62
N VAL A 286 0.70 2.94 -14.64
CA VAL A 286 2.02 3.53 -14.36
C VAL A 286 2.33 4.69 -15.30
N GLN A 287 2.13 4.50 -16.61
CA GLN A 287 2.35 5.57 -17.62
C GLN A 287 1.46 6.78 -17.37
N THR A 288 0.20 6.56 -16.94
CA THR A 288 -0.71 7.67 -16.66
C THR A 288 -0.24 8.46 -15.45
N VAL A 289 0.19 7.78 -14.37
CA VAL A 289 0.74 8.45 -13.18
C VAL A 289 2.00 9.22 -13.56
N GLN A 290 2.96 8.59 -14.24
CA GLN A 290 4.21 9.23 -14.64
C GLN A 290 4.00 10.46 -15.54
N LYS A 291 3.08 10.37 -16.50
CA LYS A 291 2.70 11.52 -17.34
C LYS A 291 2.04 12.63 -16.52
N SER A 292 1.22 12.28 -15.55
CA SER A 292 0.53 13.26 -14.70
C SER A 292 1.49 13.99 -13.76
N VAL A 293 2.56 13.32 -13.33
CA VAL A 293 3.68 13.93 -12.59
C VAL A 293 4.46 14.87 -13.50
N SER A 294 4.90 14.38 -14.66
CA SER A 294 5.80 15.14 -15.55
C SER A 294 5.15 16.40 -16.15
N ASN A 295 3.84 16.39 -16.38
CA ASN A 295 3.10 17.53 -16.94
C ASN A 295 2.46 18.44 -15.87
N GLY A 296 2.72 18.18 -14.58
CA GLY A 296 2.18 18.97 -13.47
C GLY A 296 0.66 18.81 -13.24
N THR A 297 0.01 17.85 -13.91
CA THR A 297 -1.44 17.61 -13.73
C THR A 297 -1.69 16.98 -12.35
N LEU A 298 -0.78 16.15 -11.87
CA LEU A 298 -0.77 15.61 -10.51
C LEU A 298 0.07 16.57 -9.63
N ILE A 299 -0.53 17.70 -9.23
CA ILE A 299 0.02 18.57 -8.19
C ILE A 299 -0.30 17.90 -6.85
N ILE A 300 0.71 17.44 -6.19
CA ILE A 300 0.64 16.80 -4.86
C ILE A 300 1.41 17.70 -3.90
#